data_5f8c263091a71ebf41cd2ab809270ce8
#
_entry.id   5f8c263091a71ebf41cd2ab809270ce8
#
_cell.length_a   1.000
_cell.length_b   1.000
_cell.length_c   1.000
_cell.angle_alpha   90.00
_cell.angle_beta   90.00
_cell.angle_gamma   90.00
#
_symmetry.space_group_name_H-M   'P 1'
#
loop_
_entity.id
_entity.type
_entity.pdbx_description
1 polymer ?
#
loop_
_entity_poly.entity_id
_entity_poly.type
_entity_poly.pdbx_seq_one_letter_code
_entity_poly.pdbx_strand_id
1 'polypeptide(L)'
;MSPNGVGIEEFWDATRSGRSGIDTITFFDPESLSCRIAGEVKNFKPEDYLTPRELKRVGRAVPLAIAATKEALRVAQVCLHETSLEEKRSWGVVLGSGGGTPDFIEEQYRLYFTDQLRKVSAYNVSSSTLGTISSEVSLYFDFRGASHMISTGCTSSTDAIGYAFNMIRFGLADRMITGGVDSTITPGVMQGFCIMQAVSTSHNENPPCGSRPFDRTRDGFVLGEGAWTLVLEERDHALARGAPIFAEVLGYGSTCDAYHRVRLDPSGEEPSRAMTIAIQDAGIGKDEIGYLALHGTSTVLNDKTESLAVKLCFGRDAYQIPMSSLKSMIGHPQGASGAAGVVSAIFGMNDGFLPPTINYEEPDPECDLNYIPNRGIAKAVDYSLCNCIGFGSKNSALVIARGTLA
;
A
#
# COMPACT_ATOMS: atom_id res chain seq x y z
N MET A 1 6.10 3.34 7.23
CA MET A 1 6.71 2.16 7.90
C MET A 1 6.82 1.07 6.87
N SER A 2 8.04 0.71 6.47
CA SER A 2 8.30 -0.16 5.31
C SER A 2 9.42 -1.16 5.61
N PRO A 3 9.45 -2.33 4.95
CA PRO A 3 10.54 -3.29 5.09
C PRO A 3 11.93 -2.73 4.75
N ASN A 4 12.00 -1.80 3.79
CA ASN A 4 13.25 -1.18 3.35
C ASN A 4 13.59 0.14 4.05
N GLY A 5 12.75 0.63 4.99
CA GLY A 5 13.03 1.83 5.78
C GLY A 5 11.91 2.20 6.75
N VAL A 6 12.29 2.59 7.97
CA VAL A 6 11.38 3.10 9.02
C VAL A 6 11.44 4.62 9.01
N GLY A 7 10.33 5.26 8.68
CA GLY A 7 10.26 6.69 8.40
C GLY A 7 10.42 7.02 6.92
N ILE A 8 9.95 8.21 6.55
CA ILE A 8 9.83 8.61 5.14
C ILE A 8 11.20 8.80 4.47
N GLU A 9 12.18 9.30 5.19
CA GLU A 9 13.53 9.56 4.68
C GLU A 9 14.24 8.24 4.33
N GLU A 10 14.27 7.28 5.27
CA GLU A 10 14.88 5.97 5.03
C GLU A 10 14.15 5.20 3.93
N PHE A 11 12.81 5.25 3.92
CA PHE A 11 11.99 4.63 2.88
C PHE A 11 12.33 5.18 1.50
N TRP A 12 12.40 6.53 1.36
CA TRP A 12 12.68 7.13 0.08
C TRP A 12 14.12 6.86 -0.40
N ASP A 13 15.10 6.99 0.49
CA ASP A 13 16.51 6.68 0.18
C ASP A 13 16.69 5.23 -0.28
N ALA A 14 16.05 4.28 0.40
CA ALA A 14 16.08 2.88 0.03
C ALA A 14 15.38 2.63 -1.31
N THR A 15 14.21 3.22 -1.52
CA THR A 15 13.44 3.08 -2.76
C THR A 15 14.18 3.66 -3.95
N ARG A 16 14.75 4.86 -3.79
CA ARG A 16 15.55 5.52 -4.81
C ARG A 16 16.80 4.74 -5.21
N SER A 17 17.45 4.13 -4.22
CA SER A 17 18.67 3.32 -4.43
C SER A 17 18.40 1.88 -4.88
N GLY A 18 17.14 1.44 -4.95
CA GLY A 18 16.80 0.06 -5.30
C GLY A 18 17.13 -0.95 -4.20
N ARG A 19 17.14 -0.54 -2.93
CA ARG A 19 17.47 -1.42 -1.79
C ARG A 19 16.28 -2.29 -1.40
N SER A 20 16.46 -3.60 -1.43
CA SER A 20 15.47 -4.57 -0.97
C SER A 20 15.38 -4.61 0.56
N GLY A 21 14.16 -4.71 1.08
CA GLY A 21 13.85 -5.04 2.46
C GLY A 21 13.34 -6.47 2.65
N ILE A 22 13.45 -7.30 1.61
CA ILE A 22 13.04 -8.71 1.65
C ILE A 22 14.19 -9.55 2.25
N ASP A 23 13.82 -10.42 3.19
CA ASP A 23 14.78 -11.28 3.88
C ASP A 23 14.09 -12.57 4.36
N THR A 24 14.82 -13.47 5.00
CA THR A 24 14.24 -14.64 5.68
C THR A 24 13.30 -14.19 6.78
N ILE A 25 12.15 -14.88 6.91
CA ILE A 25 11.16 -14.62 7.94
C ILE A 25 11.78 -14.81 9.33
N THR A 26 11.56 -13.84 10.22
CA THR A 26 12.06 -13.87 11.60
C THR A 26 10.97 -13.83 12.67
N PHE A 27 9.73 -13.51 12.31
CA PHE A 27 8.61 -13.44 13.26
C PHE A 27 8.19 -14.81 13.81
N PHE A 28 8.48 -15.86 13.09
CA PHE A 28 8.25 -17.26 13.49
C PHE A 28 9.22 -18.18 12.73
N ASP A 29 9.29 -19.45 13.10
CA ASP A 29 10.08 -20.46 12.39
C ASP A 29 9.43 -20.87 11.07
N PRO A 30 10.02 -20.50 9.91
CA PRO A 30 9.46 -20.79 8.60
C PRO A 30 9.90 -22.12 7.98
N GLU A 31 10.64 -23.00 8.68
CA GLU A 31 11.25 -24.20 8.08
C GLU A 31 10.25 -25.13 7.40
N SER A 32 9.01 -25.22 7.93
CA SER A 32 7.96 -26.08 7.38
C SER A 32 7.28 -25.49 6.12
N LEU A 33 7.56 -24.24 5.78
CA LEU A 33 6.92 -23.55 4.67
C LEU A 33 7.74 -23.69 3.37
N SER A 34 7.04 -23.75 2.23
CA SER A 34 7.68 -23.70 0.91
C SER A 34 8.27 -22.32 0.58
N CYS A 35 7.67 -21.24 1.08
CA CYS A 35 8.20 -19.88 1.02
C CYS A 35 8.65 -19.45 2.42
N ARG A 36 9.94 -19.11 2.57
CA ARG A 36 10.58 -18.73 3.84
C ARG A 36 11.04 -17.29 3.91
N ILE A 37 10.63 -16.48 2.93
CA ILE A 37 11.05 -15.07 2.77
C ILE A 37 9.86 -14.13 2.85
N ALA A 38 10.11 -12.93 3.39
CA ALA A 38 9.11 -11.87 3.50
C ALA A 38 9.76 -10.49 3.63
N GLY A 39 8.98 -9.44 3.38
CA GLY A 39 9.31 -8.06 3.70
C GLY A 39 8.80 -7.69 5.09
N GLU A 40 9.59 -7.92 6.13
CA GLU A 40 9.28 -7.54 7.52
C GLU A 40 9.79 -6.14 7.84
N VAL A 41 9.04 -5.35 8.61
CA VAL A 41 9.51 -4.06 9.16
C VAL A 41 10.33 -4.35 10.42
N LYS A 42 11.65 -4.59 10.23
CA LYS A 42 12.52 -5.14 11.29
C LYS A 42 12.90 -4.16 12.40
N ASN A 43 13.17 -2.89 12.06
CA ASN A 43 13.68 -1.90 13.02
C ASN A 43 12.57 -1.08 13.70
N PHE A 44 11.34 -1.56 13.66
CA PHE A 44 10.19 -0.91 14.26
C PHE A 44 10.02 -1.34 15.72
N LYS A 45 9.90 -0.34 16.62
CA LYS A 45 9.67 -0.55 18.04
C LYS A 45 8.26 -0.09 18.41
N PRO A 46 7.29 -0.99 18.51
CA PRO A 46 5.91 -0.62 18.85
C PRO A 46 5.76 0.01 20.23
N GLU A 47 6.71 -0.23 21.16
CA GLU A 47 6.78 0.34 22.49
C GLU A 47 7.01 1.86 22.49
N ASP A 48 7.51 2.43 21.41
CA ASP A 48 7.67 3.89 21.24
C ASP A 48 6.30 4.60 21.03
N TYR A 49 5.24 3.83 20.76
CA TYR A 49 3.91 4.34 20.43
C TYR A 49 2.82 3.90 21.41
N LEU A 50 2.88 2.66 21.87
CA LEU A 50 1.88 2.07 22.77
C LEU A 50 2.55 1.43 23.98
N THR A 51 1.87 1.54 25.14
CA THR A 51 2.34 0.87 26.35
C THR A 51 2.29 -0.65 26.22
N PRO A 52 3.09 -1.41 27.01
CA PRO A 52 3.04 -2.87 27.00
C PRO A 52 1.64 -3.46 27.31
N ARG A 53 0.78 -2.69 27.99
CA ARG A 53 -0.61 -3.08 28.28
C ARG A 53 -1.49 -2.93 27.04
N GLU A 54 -1.31 -1.88 26.27
CA GLU A 54 -2.05 -1.61 25.03
C GLU A 54 -1.63 -2.59 23.94
N LEU A 55 -0.33 -2.84 23.79
CA LEU A 55 0.20 -3.81 22.82
C LEU A 55 -0.39 -5.23 22.97
N LYS A 56 -0.75 -5.63 24.20
CA LYS A 56 -1.43 -6.91 24.44
C LYS A 56 -2.89 -6.95 23.98
N ARG A 57 -3.44 -5.83 23.54
CA ARG A 57 -4.86 -5.70 23.17
C ARG A 57 -5.08 -5.52 21.68
N VAL A 58 -4.04 -5.28 20.92
CA VAL A 58 -4.10 -4.97 19.49
C VAL A 58 -3.10 -5.80 18.71
N GLY A 59 -3.36 -6.02 17.42
CA GLY A 59 -2.39 -6.64 16.52
C GLY A 59 -1.37 -5.62 15.99
N ARG A 60 -0.30 -6.14 15.39
CA ARG A 60 0.86 -5.40 14.92
C ARG A 60 0.53 -4.30 13.90
N ALA A 61 -0.52 -4.43 13.11
CA ALA A 61 -0.97 -3.40 12.18
C ALA A 61 -1.32 -2.08 12.87
N VAL A 62 -1.82 -2.12 14.12
CA VAL A 62 -2.22 -0.91 14.86
C VAL A 62 -1.04 0.00 15.17
N PRO A 63 0.03 -0.43 15.87
CA PRO A 63 1.17 0.44 16.14
C PRO A 63 1.88 0.91 14.84
N LEU A 64 1.89 0.10 13.77
CA LEU A 64 2.40 0.54 12.46
C LEU A 64 1.57 1.69 11.88
N ALA A 65 0.22 1.60 11.94
CA ALA A 65 -0.67 2.67 11.48
C ALA A 65 -0.52 3.95 12.30
N ILE A 66 -0.41 3.83 13.63
CA ILE A 66 -0.17 4.98 14.53
C ILE A 66 1.16 5.66 14.20
N ALA A 67 2.22 4.88 14.03
CA ALA A 67 3.55 5.39 13.71
C ALA A 67 3.56 6.14 12.37
N ALA A 68 2.97 5.55 11.33
CA ALA A 68 2.87 6.17 10.02
C ALA A 68 2.01 7.45 10.05
N THR A 69 0.89 7.43 10.80
CA THR A 69 0.03 8.62 10.97
C THR A 69 0.75 9.74 11.71
N LYS A 70 1.51 9.41 12.76
CA LYS A 70 2.31 10.40 13.50
C LYS A 70 3.32 11.09 12.59
N GLU A 71 3.95 10.34 11.72
CA GLU A 71 4.89 10.89 10.75
C GLU A 71 4.20 11.71 9.66
N ALA A 72 3.07 11.26 9.13
CA ALA A 72 2.28 12.02 8.17
C ALA A 72 1.85 13.37 8.73
N LEU A 73 1.39 13.42 9.98
CA LEU A 73 1.04 14.67 10.68
C LEU A 73 2.25 15.59 10.85
N ARG A 74 3.42 15.03 11.23
CA ARG A 74 4.67 15.79 11.32
C ARG A 74 5.07 16.43 9.99
N VAL A 75 5.03 15.65 8.93
CA VAL A 75 5.36 16.10 7.55
C VAL A 75 4.35 17.13 7.06
N ALA A 76 3.07 16.97 7.38
CA ALA A 76 2.01 17.93 7.07
C ALA A 76 2.04 19.19 7.96
N GLN A 77 2.98 19.29 8.91
CA GLN A 77 3.09 20.39 9.87
C GLN A 77 1.81 20.61 10.68
N VAL A 78 1.15 19.51 11.09
CA VAL A 78 -0.04 19.55 11.93
C VAL A 78 0.35 19.40 13.40
N CYS A 79 -0.01 20.40 14.23
CA CYS A 79 0.16 20.38 15.68
C CYS A 79 -1.18 20.07 16.35
N LEU A 80 -1.28 18.95 17.07
CA LEU A 80 -2.52 18.52 17.73
C LEU A 80 -2.63 18.96 19.19
N HIS A 81 -1.59 19.54 19.79
CA HIS A 81 -1.56 19.84 21.25
C HIS A 81 -2.54 20.91 21.71
N GLU A 82 -2.98 21.78 20.79
CA GLU A 82 -3.86 22.91 21.11
C GLU A 82 -5.14 22.91 20.25
N THR A 83 -5.49 21.76 19.64
CA THR A 83 -6.68 21.68 18.77
C THR A 83 -7.97 21.72 19.58
N SER A 84 -8.92 22.57 19.15
CA SER A 84 -10.25 22.65 19.71
C SER A 84 -11.05 21.36 19.48
N LEU A 85 -12.15 21.18 20.21
CA LEU A 85 -13.05 20.04 19.96
C LEU A 85 -13.62 20.06 18.54
N GLU A 86 -13.86 21.24 17.99
CA GLU A 86 -14.39 21.41 16.63
C GLU A 86 -13.35 20.95 15.58
N GLU A 87 -12.10 21.34 15.76
CA GLU A 87 -11.03 20.85 14.90
C GLU A 87 -10.84 19.32 14.97
N LYS A 88 -10.95 18.73 16.17
CA LYS A 88 -10.91 17.27 16.33
C LYS A 88 -12.05 16.57 15.60
N ARG A 89 -13.22 17.20 15.51
CA ARG A 89 -14.39 16.72 14.75
C ARG A 89 -14.23 16.84 13.24
N SER A 90 -13.41 17.78 12.76
CA SER A 90 -13.13 17.94 11.32
C SER A 90 -12.13 16.91 10.78
N TRP A 91 -11.46 16.12 11.65
CA TRP A 91 -10.55 15.06 11.24
C TRP A 91 -11.26 13.72 11.12
N GLY A 92 -11.27 13.16 9.91
CA GLY A 92 -11.69 11.78 9.68
C GLY A 92 -10.50 10.83 9.50
N VAL A 93 -10.76 9.53 9.62
CA VAL A 93 -9.80 8.44 9.41
C VAL A 93 -10.41 7.42 8.47
N VAL A 94 -9.84 7.24 7.29
CA VAL A 94 -10.23 6.19 6.33
C VAL A 94 -8.98 5.46 5.88
N LEU A 95 -8.78 4.26 6.38
CA LEU A 95 -7.61 3.43 6.07
C LEU A 95 -8.01 2.17 5.32
N GLY A 96 -7.09 1.68 4.47
CA GLY A 96 -7.23 0.43 3.75
C GLY A 96 -6.45 -0.70 4.43
N SER A 97 -7.05 -1.89 4.51
CA SER A 97 -6.36 -3.10 4.95
C SER A 97 -7.00 -4.33 4.30
N GLY A 98 -6.19 -5.24 3.81
CA GLY A 98 -6.64 -6.51 3.23
C GLY A 98 -6.80 -7.60 4.28
N GLY A 99 -5.87 -7.69 5.23
CA GLY A 99 -5.80 -8.76 6.21
C GLY A 99 -6.10 -8.37 7.65
N GLY A 100 -6.04 -7.09 7.98
CA GLY A 100 -6.31 -6.63 9.35
C GLY A 100 -5.21 -7.00 10.35
N THR A 101 -5.60 -7.74 11.39
CA THR A 101 -4.74 -8.12 12.52
C THR A 101 -4.67 -9.64 12.70
N PRO A 102 -4.21 -10.42 11.69
CA PRO A 102 -4.21 -11.89 11.77
C PRO A 102 -3.30 -12.42 12.88
N ASP A 103 -2.20 -11.75 13.19
CA ASP A 103 -1.30 -12.07 14.30
C ASP A 103 -2.05 -12.14 15.64
N PHE A 104 -2.88 -11.15 15.92
CA PHE A 104 -3.71 -11.14 17.13
C PHE A 104 -4.76 -12.26 17.09
N ILE A 105 -5.46 -12.41 15.97
CA ILE A 105 -6.53 -13.41 15.79
C ILE A 105 -5.97 -14.83 15.95
N GLU A 106 -4.87 -15.16 15.28
CA GLU A 106 -4.24 -16.49 15.37
C GLU A 106 -3.83 -16.82 16.80
N GLU A 107 -3.26 -15.87 17.54
CA GLU A 107 -2.90 -16.07 18.94
C GLU A 107 -4.11 -16.30 19.83
N GLN A 108 -5.21 -15.54 19.67
CA GLN A 108 -6.43 -15.75 20.45
C GLN A 108 -7.04 -17.14 20.16
N TYR A 109 -7.09 -17.57 18.92
CA TYR A 109 -7.57 -18.91 18.55
C TYR A 109 -6.63 -20.01 19.05
N ARG A 110 -5.32 -19.81 18.97
CA ARG A 110 -4.35 -20.76 19.55
C ARG A 110 -4.59 -20.96 21.04
N LEU A 111 -4.77 -19.87 21.79
CA LEU A 111 -5.09 -19.94 23.23
C LEU A 111 -6.41 -20.66 23.49
N TYR A 112 -7.43 -20.41 22.68
CA TYR A 112 -8.73 -21.07 22.81
C TYR A 112 -8.63 -22.60 22.56
N PHE A 113 -8.01 -23.00 21.44
CA PHE A 113 -7.93 -24.41 21.06
C PHE A 113 -6.92 -25.24 21.87
N THR A 114 -6.05 -24.59 22.64
CA THR A 114 -5.10 -25.24 23.56
C THR A 114 -5.55 -25.16 25.02
N ASP A 115 -6.84 -24.98 25.30
CA ASP A 115 -7.45 -24.90 26.63
C ASP A 115 -6.86 -23.83 27.57
N GLN A 116 -6.28 -22.76 27.00
CA GLN A 116 -5.74 -21.65 27.76
C GLN A 116 -6.72 -20.45 27.86
N LEU A 117 -8.01 -20.75 28.07
CA LEU A 117 -9.12 -19.78 28.03
C LEU A 117 -8.90 -18.55 28.91
N ARG A 118 -8.24 -18.73 30.08
CA ARG A 118 -7.95 -17.61 31.00
C ARG A 118 -6.97 -16.57 30.44
N LYS A 119 -6.23 -16.92 29.38
CA LYS A 119 -5.27 -16.02 28.71
C LYS A 119 -5.88 -15.30 27.51
N VAL A 120 -7.06 -15.74 27.02
CA VAL A 120 -7.76 -15.09 25.93
C VAL A 120 -8.08 -13.65 26.32
N SER A 121 -7.79 -12.70 25.44
CA SER A 121 -7.99 -11.28 25.68
C SER A 121 -9.48 -10.94 25.80
N ALA A 122 -9.83 -10.10 26.77
CA ALA A 122 -11.17 -9.50 26.86
C ALA A 122 -11.50 -8.61 25.64
N TYR A 123 -10.48 -8.20 24.88
CA TYR A 123 -10.61 -7.43 23.65
C TYR A 123 -10.64 -8.31 22.40
N ASN A 124 -10.72 -9.64 22.53
CA ASN A 124 -10.67 -10.57 21.40
C ASN A 124 -11.66 -10.18 20.29
N VAL A 125 -12.92 -9.92 20.62
CA VAL A 125 -13.94 -9.58 19.62
C VAL A 125 -13.64 -8.23 18.95
N SER A 126 -13.40 -7.19 19.75
CA SER A 126 -13.16 -5.84 19.19
C SER A 126 -11.88 -5.78 18.35
N SER A 127 -10.78 -6.34 18.86
CA SER A 127 -9.46 -6.26 18.19
C SER A 127 -9.28 -7.24 17.04
N SER A 128 -10.21 -8.17 16.85
CA SER A 128 -10.26 -9.08 15.70
C SER A 128 -11.06 -8.52 14.51
N THR A 129 -11.70 -7.35 14.66
CA THR A 129 -12.43 -6.72 13.56
C THR A 129 -11.50 -5.77 12.78
N LEU A 130 -11.67 -5.71 11.46
CA LEU A 130 -10.89 -4.76 10.62
C LEU A 130 -11.03 -3.31 11.09
N GLY A 131 -12.23 -2.90 11.52
CA GLY A 131 -12.53 -1.55 12.01
C GLY A 131 -11.68 -1.09 13.19
N THR A 132 -11.07 -2.02 13.94
CA THR A 132 -10.19 -1.68 15.07
C THR A 132 -9.06 -0.76 14.66
N ILE A 133 -8.43 -0.95 13.51
CA ILE A 133 -7.24 -0.18 13.13
C ILE A 133 -7.58 1.32 13.01
N SER A 134 -8.65 1.68 12.29
CA SER A 134 -9.06 3.09 12.19
C SER A 134 -9.54 3.66 13.53
N SER A 135 -10.20 2.82 14.35
CA SER A 135 -10.64 3.21 15.70
C SER A 135 -9.46 3.51 16.63
N GLU A 136 -8.43 2.66 16.63
CA GLU A 136 -7.23 2.86 17.47
C GLU A 136 -6.42 4.09 17.02
N VAL A 137 -6.32 4.36 15.71
CA VAL A 137 -5.75 5.61 15.20
C VAL A 137 -6.57 6.81 15.67
N SER A 138 -7.90 6.74 15.55
CA SER A 138 -8.80 7.80 16.02
C SER A 138 -8.68 8.05 17.54
N LEU A 139 -8.60 6.99 18.34
CA LEU A 139 -8.41 7.07 19.78
C LEU A 139 -7.08 7.69 20.16
N TYR A 140 -6.00 7.28 19.49
CA TYR A 140 -4.64 7.73 19.80
C TYR A 140 -4.46 9.25 19.54
N PHE A 141 -5.04 9.75 18.44
CA PHE A 141 -4.92 11.16 18.06
C PHE A 141 -6.12 12.02 18.46
N ASP A 142 -7.14 11.45 19.10
CA ASP A 142 -8.42 12.08 19.46
C ASP A 142 -9.13 12.69 18.23
N PHE A 143 -9.08 11.99 17.07
CA PHE A 143 -9.86 12.35 15.89
C PHE A 143 -11.30 11.91 16.04
N ARG A 144 -12.26 12.80 15.76
CA ARG A 144 -13.67 12.59 16.08
C ARG A 144 -14.61 12.71 14.87
N GLY A 145 -14.07 12.79 13.68
CA GLY A 145 -14.81 12.69 12.43
C GLY A 145 -15.15 11.24 12.06
N ALA A 146 -15.47 11.01 10.80
CA ALA A 146 -15.75 9.67 10.28
C ALA A 146 -14.53 8.76 10.46
N SER A 147 -14.75 7.51 10.92
CA SER A 147 -13.68 6.51 11.11
C SER A 147 -14.09 5.20 10.43
N HIS A 148 -13.42 4.85 9.32
CA HIS A 148 -13.76 3.71 8.49
C HIS A 148 -12.53 2.89 8.09
N MET A 149 -12.76 1.60 7.83
CA MET A 149 -11.81 0.73 7.14
C MET A 149 -12.39 0.30 5.80
N ILE A 150 -11.58 0.39 4.75
CA ILE A 150 -11.89 -0.14 3.43
C ILE A 150 -11.13 -1.46 3.25
N SER A 151 -11.85 -2.53 2.94
CA SER A 151 -11.26 -3.84 2.68
C SER A 151 -11.68 -4.36 1.32
N THR A 152 -10.84 -4.13 0.34
CA THR A 152 -11.03 -4.54 -1.05
C THR A 152 -9.86 -5.40 -1.55
N GLY A 153 -9.23 -6.15 -0.62
CA GLY A 153 -8.03 -6.93 -0.92
C GLY A 153 -6.82 -6.02 -1.15
N CYS A 154 -6.03 -6.31 -2.19
CA CYS A 154 -4.81 -5.54 -2.45
C CYS A 154 -5.08 -4.08 -2.85
N THR A 155 -6.30 -3.73 -3.30
CA THR A 155 -6.69 -2.36 -3.68
C THR A 155 -7.13 -1.50 -2.49
N SER A 156 -7.21 -2.05 -1.28
CA SER A 156 -7.83 -1.41 -0.11
C SER A 156 -7.34 0.02 0.16
N SER A 157 -6.04 0.27 0.09
CA SER A 157 -5.50 1.60 0.37
C SER A 157 -5.66 2.58 -0.79
N THR A 158 -5.66 2.11 -2.04
CA THR A 158 -6.03 2.93 -3.20
C THR A 158 -7.48 3.37 -3.09
N ASP A 159 -8.38 2.43 -2.76
CA ASP A 159 -9.80 2.72 -2.57
C ASP A 159 -10.03 3.62 -1.35
N ALA A 160 -9.28 3.45 -0.25
CA ALA A 160 -9.36 4.32 0.92
C ALA A 160 -8.96 5.77 0.59
N ILE A 161 -7.90 5.98 -0.19
CA ILE A 161 -7.49 7.31 -0.66
C ILE A 161 -8.56 7.89 -1.58
N GLY A 162 -9.08 7.11 -2.54
CA GLY A 162 -10.16 7.52 -3.44
C GLY A 162 -11.45 7.87 -2.69
N TYR A 163 -11.80 7.11 -1.66
CA TYR A 163 -12.95 7.39 -0.80
C TYR A 163 -12.76 8.69 -0.01
N ALA A 164 -11.59 8.87 0.62
CA ALA A 164 -11.25 10.09 1.34
C ALA A 164 -11.24 11.33 0.43
N PHE A 165 -10.69 11.19 -0.79
CA PHE A 165 -10.73 12.22 -1.83
C PHE A 165 -12.16 12.63 -2.16
N ASN A 166 -13.06 11.67 -2.37
CA ASN A 166 -14.48 11.97 -2.63
C ASN A 166 -15.18 12.62 -1.43
N MET A 167 -14.88 12.20 -0.20
CA MET A 167 -15.44 12.85 0.99
C MET A 167 -15.04 14.33 1.06
N ILE A 168 -13.80 14.67 0.79
CA ILE A 168 -13.33 16.06 0.77
C ILE A 168 -13.94 16.82 -0.42
N ARG A 169 -13.90 16.26 -1.61
CA ARG A 169 -14.44 16.87 -2.83
C ARG A 169 -15.92 17.22 -2.73
N PHE A 170 -16.71 16.41 -2.00
CA PHE A 170 -18.13 16.65 -1.79
C PHE A 170 -18.44 17.45 -0.52
N GLY A 171 -17.43 18.00 0.16
CA GLY A 171 -17.61 18.83 1.36
C GLY A 171 -18.11 18.07 2.59
N LEU A 172 -17.87 16.75 2.65
CA LEU A 172 -18.22 15.89 3.78
C LEU A 172 -17.12 15.84 4.85
N ALA A 173 -15.92 16.26 4.52
CA ALA A 173 -14.78 16.37 5.41
C ALA A 173 -13.79 17.40 4.85
N ASP A 174 -13.09 18.12 5.73
CA ASP A 174 -12.03 19.05 5.32
C ASP A 174 -10.66 18.37 5.35
N ARG A 175 -10.48 17.41 6.27
CA ARG A 175 -9.21 16.73 6.53
C ARG A 175 -9.42 15.25 6.83
N MET A 176 -8.59 14.40 6.22
CA MET A 176 -8.67 12.95 6.38
C MET A 176 -7.28 12.35 6.58
N ILE A 177 -7.13 11.48 7.55
CA ILE A 177 -6.05 10.51 7.57
C ILE A 177 -6.48 9.36 6.67
N THR A 178 -5.68 9.06 5.66
CA THR A 178 -5.96 8.00 4.70
C THR A 178 -4.69 7.23 4.30
N GLY A 179 -4.82 6.23 3.44
CA GLY A 179 -3.74 5.34 3.08
C GLY A 179 -4.02 3.91 3.50
N GLY A 180 -3.02 3.16 3.95
CA GLY A 180 -3.26 1.78 4.34
C GLY A 180 -2.18 1.16 5.19
N VAL A 181 -2.56 0.04 5.81
CA VAL A 181 -1.69 -0.77 6.66
C VAL A 181 -2.07 -2.24 6.54
N ASP A 182 -1.07 -3.09 6.46
CA ASP A 182 -1.21 -4.54 6.66
C ASP A 182 0.02 -5.11 7.36
N SER A 183 -0.24 -6.09 8.23
CA SER A 183 0.79 -6.92 8.87
C SER A 183 0.30 -8.35 8.91
N THR A 184 0.47 -9.04 7.77
CA THR A 184 -0.12 -10.36 7.52
C THR A 184 0.92 -11.48 7.48
N ILE A 185 2.15 -11.21 7.92
CA ILE A 185 3.23 -12.22 7.97
C ILE A 185 3.04 -13.06 9.24
N THR A 186 2.15 -14.05 9.14
CA THR A 186 1.82 -14.97 10.21
C THR A 186 1.87 -16.43 9.72
N PRO A 187 2.05 -17.43 10.61
CA PRO A 187 2.11 -18.82 10.19
C PRO A 187 0.91 -19.27 9.35
N GLY A 188 -0.31 -18.93 9.78
CA GLY A 188 -1.54 -19.36 9.10
C GLY A 188 -1.73 -18.69 7.74
N VAL A 189 -1.48 -17.39 7.65
CA VAL A 189 -1.57 -16.66 6.37
C VAL A 189 -0.50 -17.13 5.39
N MET A 190 0.76 -17.28 5.83
CA MET A 190 1.84 -17.78 4.98
C MET A 190 1.56 -19.19 4.47
N GLN A 191 1.10 -20.10 5.34
CA GLN A 191 0.72 -21.45 4.94
C GLN A 191 -0.41 -21.42 3.92
N GLY A 192 -1.41 -20.54 4.10
CA GLY A 192 -2.50 -20.36 3.13
C GLY A 192 -2.00 -19.99 1.75
N PHE A 193 -1.08 -19.01 1.64
CA PHE A 193 -0.49 -18.60 0.38
C PHE A 193 0.45 -19.66 -0.23
N CYS A 194 1.17 -20.42 0.60
CA CYS A 194 1.95 -21.57 0.13
C CYS A 194 1.06 -22.64 -0.51
N ILE A 195 -0.07 -23.00 0.14
CA ILE A 195 -1.05 -23.96 -0.42
C ILE A 195 -1.66 -23.44 -1.73
N MET A 196 -1.91 -22.14 -1.83
CA MET A 196 -2.40 -21.49 -3.06
C MET A 196 -1.35 -21.47 -4.18
N GLN A 197 -0.08 -21.78 -3.90
CA GLN A 197 1.04 -21.66 -4.83
C GLN A 197 1.15 -20.23 -5.43
N ALA A 198 0.90 -19.23 -4.61
CA ALA A 198 0.88 -17.82 -5.02
C ALA A 198 2.17 -17.08 -4.66
N VAL A 199 2.97 -17.63 -3.74
CA VAL A 199 4.22 -17.03 -3.26
C VAL A 199 5.45 -17.60 -3.94
N SER A 200 6.50 -16.80 -4.03
CA SER A 200 7.80 -17.21 -4.58
C SER A 200 8.48 -18.25 -3.69
N THR A 201 8.99 -19.31 -4.29
CA THR A 201 9.68 -20.41 -3.59
C THR A 201 11.11 -20.65 -4.09
N SER A 202 11.46 -20.09 -5.23
CA SER A 202 12.76 -20.33 -5.89
C SER A 202 13.94 -19.56 -5.27
N HIS A 203 13.64 -18.57 -4.41
CA HIS A 203 14.66 -17.64 -3.91
C HIS A 203 14.82 -17.65 -2.37
N ASN A 204 14.43 -18.72 -1.70
CA ASN A 204 14.58 -18.85 -0.25
C ASN A 204 16.03 -18.65 0.23
N GLU A 205 17.03 -19.05 -0.57
CA GLU A 205 18.47 -18.91 -0.26
C GLU A 205 19.05 -17.55 -0.70
N ASN A 206 18.29 -16.76 -1.47
CA ASN A 206 18.66 -15.40 -1.87
C ASN A 206 17.44 -14.46 -1.78
N PRO A 207 16.98 -14.17 -0.56
CA PRO A 207 15.71 -13.45 -0.31
C PRO A 207 15.54 -12.15 -1.09
N PRO A 208 16.56 -11.27 -1.23
CA PRO A 208 16.40 -10.00 -1.95
C PRO A 208 15.99 -10.16 -3.43
N CYS A 209 16.23 -11.34 -4.03
CA CYS A 209 15.87 -11.64 -5.42
C CYS A 209 14.49 -12.27 -5.58
N GLY A 210 13.76 -12.54 -4.47
CA GLY A 210 12.50 -13.28 -4.50
C GLY A 210 11.33 -12.54 -5.15
N SER A 211 11.28 -11.22 -5.04
CA SER A 211 10.29 -10.40 -5.72
C SER A 211 10.92 -9.78 -6.97
N ARG A 212 10.41 -10.21 -8.14
CA ARG A 212 10.95 -9.84 -9.46
C ARG A 212 9.86 -9.53 -10.48
N PRO A 213 9.07 -8.46 -10.25
CA PRO A 213 7.97 -8.10 -11.12
C PRO A 213 8.40 -7.98 -12.59
N PHE A 214 7.58 -8.52 -13.50
CA PHE A 214 7.75 -8.49 -14.95
C PHE A 214 8.95 -9.30 -15.50
N ASP A 215 9.80 -9.86 -14.64
CA ASP A 215 10.87 -10.75 -15.05
C ASP A 215 10.31 -12.10 -15.50
N ARG A 216 10.92 -12.72 -16.51
CA ARG A 216 10.47 -14.01 -17.08
C ARG A 216 10.52 -15.15 -16.08
N THR A 217 11.46 -15.08 -15.12
CA THR A 217 11.70 -16.15 -14.13
C THR A 217 10.90 -15.95 -12.83
N ARG A 218 9.96 -14.98 -12.77
CA ARG A 218 9.09 -14.78 -11.62
C ARG A 218 8.22 -16.00 -11.36
N ASP A 219 8.06 -16.37 -10.10
CA ASP A 219 7.37 -17.58 -9.68
C ASP A 219 6.28 -17.35 -8.61
N GLY A 220 6.03 -16.11 -8.24
CA GLY A 220 5.06 -15.73 -7.21
C GLY A 220 5.42 -14.43 -6.52
N PHE A 221 4.52 -13.92 -5.69
CA PHE A 221 4.83 -12.73 -4.90
C PHE A 221 5.61 -13.11 -3.62
N VAL A 222 6.29 -12.14 -3.04
CA VAL A 222 6.82 -12.23 -1.67
C VAL A 222 5.92 -11.42 -0.76
N LEU A 223 5.43 -12.00 0.34
CA LEU A 223 4.58 -11.27 1.28
C LEU A 223 5.37 -10.14 1.96
N GLY A 224 4.75 -8.98 2.14
CA GLY A 224 5.30 -7.84 2.86
C GLY A 224 4.33 -7.31 3.90
N GLU A 225 4.83 -6.47 4.80
CA GLU A 225 4.01 -5.69 5.73
C GLU A 225 4.37 -4.21 5.66
N GLY A 226 3.57 -3.37 6.27
CA GLY A 226 3.88 -1.95 6.44
C GLY A 226 2.66 -1.06 6.56
N ALA A 227 2.94 0.23 6.75
CA ALA A 227 1.93 1.27 6.82
C ALA A 227 2.40 2.53 6.08
N TRP A 228 1.57 3.02 5.20
CA TRP A 228 1.76 4.29 4.48
C TRP A 228 0.49 5.11 4.64
N THR A 229 0.60 6.20 5.36
CA THR A 229 -0.52 7.11 5.63
C THR A 229 -0.24 8.50 5.08
N LEU A 230 -1.29 9.18 4.74
CA LEU A 230 -1.32 10.51 4.13
C LEU A 230 -2.28 11.38 4.93
N VAL A 231 -1.93 12.65 5.08
CA VAL A 231 -2.88 13.70 5.40
C VAL A 231 -3.46 14.19 4.07
N LEU A 232 -4.73 13.91 3.84
CA LEU A 232 -5.48 14.47 2.74
C LEU A 232 -6.31 15.65 3.25
N GLU A 233 -6.22 16.79 2.57
CA GLU A 233 -6.78 18.05 3.03
C GLU A 233 -7.34 18.83 1.85
N GLU A 234 -8.44 19.54 2.06
CA GLU A 234 -8.98 20.44 1.06
C GLU A 234 -7.91 21.50 0.69
N ARG A 235 -7.77 21.79 -0.60
CA ARG A 235 -6.63 22.56 -1.13
C ARG A 235 -6.57 23.99 -0.59
N ASP A 236 -7.68 24.71 -0.58
CA ASP A 236 -7.71 26.09 -0.09
C ASP A 236 -7.50 26.17 1.42
N HIS A 237 -7.97 25.16 2.16
CA HIS A 237 -7.68 25.00 3.59
C HIS A 237 -6.18 24.77 3.83
N ALA A 238 -5.54 23.91 3.06
CA ALA A 238 -4.10 23.66 3.14
C ALA A 238 -3.28 24.93 2.82
N LEU A 239 -3.64 25.64 1.77
CA LEU A 239 -3.01 26.92 1.38
C LEU A 239 -3.19 27.99 2.45
N ALA A 240 -4.38 28.12 3.02
CA ALA A 240 -4.68 29.13 4.05
C ALA A 240 -3.83 28.97 5.32
N ARG A 241 -3.43 27.74 5.67
CA ARG A 241 -2.55 27.48 6.81
C ARG A 241 -1.05 27.38 6.45
N GLY A 242 -0.70 27.57 5.16
CA GLY A 242 0.70 27.48 4.70
C GLY A 242 1.26 26.05 4.74
N ALA A 243 0.41 25.04 4.51
CA ALA A 243 0.85 23.64 4.50
C ALA A 243 1.76 23.33 3.31
N PRO A 244 2.77 22.46 3.46
CA PRO A 244 3.47 21.91 2.32
C PRO A 244 2.54 21.01 1.52
N ILE A 245 2.35 21.26 0.24
CA ILE A 245 1.53 20.45 -0.65
C ILE A 245 2.46 19.59 -1.51
N PHE A 246 2.58 18.30 -1.18
CA PHE A 246 3.45 17.35 -1.88
C PHE A 246 2.83 16.83 -3.18
N ALA A 247 1.50 16.70 -3.21
CA ALA A 247 0.75 16.26 -4.38
C ALA A 247 -0.71 16.69 -4.27
N GLU A 248 -1.42 16.65 -5.39
CA GLU A 248 -2.89 16.77 -5.43
C GLU A 248 -3.47 15.45 -5.97
N VAL A 249 -4.51 14.92 -5.35
CA VAL A 249 -5.30 13.81 -5.89
C VAL A 249 -6.32 14.41 -6.85
N LEU A 250 -6.26 14.03 -8.11
CA LEU A 250 -7.10 14.62 -9.16
C LEU A 250 -8.24 13.69 -9.58
N GLY A 251 -8.02 12.37 -9.57
CA GLY A 251 -9.03 11.44 -10.04
C GLY A 251 -8.88 10.05 -9.44
N TYR A 252 -10.00 9.35 -9.37
CA TYR A 252 -10.11 8.00 -8.85
C TYR A 252 -11.01 7.15 -9.75
N GLY A 253 -10.60 5.90 -10.01
CA GLY A 253 -11.38 4.92 -10.74
C GLY A 253 -11.33 3.57 -10.05
N SER A 254 -12.48 2.89 -9.98
CA SER A 254 -12.60 1.55 -9.43
C SER A 254 -13.53 0.69 -10.28
N THR A 255 -13.17 -0.57 -10.49
CA THR A 255 -13.92 -1.55 -11.27
C THR A 255 -13.84 -2.95 -10.66
N CYS A 256 -14.60 -3.88 -11.23
CA CYS A 256 -14.57 -5.27 -10.82
C CYS A 256 -14.67 -6.17 -12.06
N ASP A 257 -13.74 -7.14 -12.20
CA ASP A 257 -13.77 -8.11 -13.30
C ASP A 257 -14.99 -9.04 -13.23
N ALA A 258 -15.51 -9.29 -12.03
CA ALA A 258 -16.57 -10.28 -11.75
C ALA A 258 -16.28 -11.67 -12.35
N TYR A 259 -14.99 -12.01 -12.48
CA TYR A 259 -14.51 -13.19 -13.20
C TYR A 259 -14.28 -14.40 -12.29
N HIS A 260 -13.45 -14.26 -11.25
CA HIS A 260 -13.07 -15.36 -10.37
C HIS A 260 -12.64 -14.84 -8.98
N ARG A 261 -12.72 -15.72 -7.95
CA ARG A 261 -12.39 -15.36 -6.55
C ARG A 261 -10.92 -14.96 -6.34
N VAL A 262 -10.01 -15.49 -7.16
CA VAL A 262 -8.55 -15.29 -7.01
C VAL A 262 -7.91 -14.89 -8.34
N ARG A 263 -8.33 -15.49 -9.47
CA ARG A 263 -7.74 -15.23 -10.78
C ARG A 263 -8.27 -13.92 -11.35
N LEU A 264 -7.39 -13.15 -11.96
CA LEU A 264 -7.74 -11.98 -12.74
C LEU A 264 -8.34 -12.42 -14.08
N ASP A 265 -9.20 -11.57 -14.64
CA ASP A 265 -9.64 -11.73 -16.02
C ASP A 265 -8.45 -11.48 -16.95
N PRO A 266 -8.05 -12.47 -17.78
CA PRO A 266 -6.90 -12.32 -18.66
C PRO A 266 -7.10 -11.30 -19.78
N SER A 267 -8.31 -10.79 -19.99
CA SER A 267 -8.60 -9.73 -20.98
C SER A 267 -7.93 -8.40 -20.62
N GLY A 268 -7.72 -8.11 -19.32
CA GLY A 268 -7.19 -6.83 -18.84
C GLY A 268 -8.14 -5.64 -19.05
N GLU A 269 -9.39 -5.87 -19.46
CA GLU A 269 -10.35 -4.80 -19.78
C GLU A 269 -10.73 -3.97 -18.56
N GLU A 270 -11.06 -4.60 -17.43
CA GLU A 270 -11.52 -3.90 -16.25
C GLU A 270 -10.41 -3.12 -15.53
N PRO A 271 -9.18 -3.62 -15.37
CA PRO A 271 -8.05 -2.79 -14.90
C PRO A 271 -7.78 -1.59 -15.84
N SER A 272 -7.86 -1.79 -17.17
CA SER A 272 -7.75 -0.70 -18.14
C SER A 272 -8.86 0.33 -17.99
N ARG A 273 -10.09 -0.13 -17.71
CA ARG A 273 -11.25 0.75 -17.48
C ARG A 273 -11.09 1.54 -16.18
N ALA A 274 -10.56 0.93 -15.09
CA ALA A 274 -10.28 1.64 -13.84
C ALA A 274 -9.28 2.79 -14.07
N MET A 275 -8.20 2.55 -14.80
CA MET A 275 -7.23 3.59 -15.19
C MET A 275 -7.89 4.69 -16.03
N THR A 276 -8.71 4.31 -17.00
CA THR A 276 -9.43 5.27 -17.87
C THR A 276 -10.40 6.14 -17.08
N ILE A 277 -11.16 5.55 -16.13
CA ILE A 277 -12.06 6.31 -15.26
C ILE A 277 -11.27 7.31 -14.41
N ALA A 278 -10.14 6.91 -13.81
CA ALA A 278 -9.31 7.79 -13.00
C ALA A 278 -8.77 9.00 -13.81
N ILE A 279 -8.34 8.77 -15.05
CA ILE A 279 -7.86 9.84 -15.95
C ILE A 279 -9.01 10.78 -16.34
N GLN A 280 -10.19 10.23 -16.65
CA GLN A 280 -11.37 11.03 -16.97
C GLN A 280 -11.85 11.85 -15.77
N ASP A 281 -11.85 11.26 -14.56
CA ASP A 281 -12.21 11.95 -13.31
C ASP A 281 -11.22 13.08 -12.98
N ALA A 282 -9.94 12.90 -13.33
CA ALA A 282 -8.90 13.92 -13.20
C ALA A 282 -9.03 15.06 -14.21
N GLY A 283 -9.77 14.88 -15.29
CA GLY A 283 -9.96 15.90 -16.34
C GLY A 283 -8.71 16.18 -17.18
N ILE A 284 -7.77 15.23 -17.28
CA ILE A 284 -6.54 15.34 -18.05
C ILE A 284 -6.51 14.38 -19.24
N GLY A 285 -5.59 14.63 -20.18
CA GLY A 285 -5.29 13.72 -21.29
C GLY A 285 -4.45 12.52 -20.85
N LYS A 286 -4.59 11.38 -21.54
CA LYS A 286 -3.75 10.20 -21.30
C LYS A 286 -2.27 10.48 -21.57
N ASP A 287 -1.98 11.36 -22.52
CA ASP A 287 -0.65 11.79 -22.93
C ASP A 287 0.05 12.68 -21.88
N GLU A 288 -0.70 13.21 -20.90
CA GLU A 288 -0.13 13.98 -19.80
C GLU A 288 0.44 13.07 -18.69
N ILE A 289 0.06 11.78 -18.64
CA ILE A 289 0.60 10.84 -17.64
C ILE A 289 2.07 10.54 -17.95
N GLY A 290 2.95 11.02 -17.08
CA GLY A 290 4.41 10.90 -17.22
C GLY A 290 5.02 9.67 -16.53
N TYR A 291 4.29 9.01 -15.61
CA TYR A 291 4.76 7.85 -14.86
C TYR A 291 3.59 6.96 -14.39
N LEU A 292 3.82 5.64 -14.37
CA LEU A 292 2.90 4.65 -13.80
C LEU A 292 3.54 3.94 -12.61
N ALA A 293 2.95 4.07 -11.42
CA ALA A 293 3.25 3.21 -10.28
C ALA A 293 2.36 1.96 -10.40
N LEU A 294 2.96 0.84 -10.78
CA LEU A 294 2.26 -0.39 -11.11
C LEU A 294 1.98 -1.26 -9.88
N HIS A 295 0.97 -2.10 -10.01
CA HIS A 295 0.70 -3.16 -9.04
C HIS A 295 1.84 -4.18 -9.02
N GLY A 296 2.25 -4.73 -10.16
CA GLY A 296 3.45 -5.55 -10.37
C GLY A 296 3.81 -6.47 -9.20
N THR A 297 3.14 -7.61 -9.09
CA THR A 297 3.25 -8.48 -7.91
C THR A 297 4.34 -9.54 -8.00
N SER A 298 5.04 -9.66 -9.14
CA SER A 298 5.94 -10.79 -9.41
C SER A 298 5.20 -12.13 -9.61
N THR A 299 3.90 -12.09 -9.91
CA THR A 299 3.15 -13.29 -10.32
C THR A 299 3.00 -13.33 -11.83
N VAL A 300 3.04 -14.53 -12.40
CA VAL A 300 2.95 -14.70 -13.85
C VAL A 300 1.67 -14.08 -14.40
N LEU A 301 0.53 -14.33 -13.76
CA LEU A 301 -0.77 -13.87 -14.25
C LEU A 301 -0.95 -12.36 -14.10
N ASN A 302 -0.65 -11.79 -12.93
CA ASN A 302 -0.86 -10.36 -12.70
C ASN A 302 -0.02 -9.51 -13.64
N ASP A 303 1.27 -9.78 -13.71
CA ASP A 303 2.21 -8.90 -14.41
C ASP A 303 1.92 -8.87 -15.92
N LYS A 304 1.54 -10.03 -16.49
CA LYS A 304 1.06 -10.12 -17.86
C LYS A 304 -0.26 -9.36 -18.08
N THR A 305 -1.24 -9.58 -17.20
CA THR A 305 -2.56 -8.93 -17.31
C THR A 305 -2.47 -7.42 -17.15
N GLU A 306 -1.65 -6.96 -16.19
CA GLU A 306 -1.42 -5.53 -15.97
C GLU A 306 -0.72 -4.88 -17.16
N SER A 307 0.29 -5.54 -17.74
CA SER A 307 0.95 -5.07 -18.96
C SER A 307 -0.03 -4.92 -20.12
N LEU A 308 -0.95 -5.88 -20.27
CA LEU A 308 -2.02 -5.81 -21.28
C LEU A 308 -2.99 -4.65 -20.97
N ALA A 309 -3.41 -4.49 -19.72
CA ALA A 309 -4.31 -3.42 -19.30
C ALA A 309 -3.72 -2.03 -19.56
N VAL A 310 -2.43 -1.83 -19.32
CA VAL A 310 -1.72 -0.59 -19.67
C VAL A 310 -1.74 -0.34 -21.17
N LYS A 311 -1.46 -1.37 -21.98
CA LYS A 311 -1.54 -1.26 -23.46
C LYS A 311 -2.95 -0.93 -23.95
N LEU A 312 -3.98 -1.51 -23.35
CA LEU A 312 -5.38 -1.21 -23.67
C LEU A 312 -5.75 0.24 -23.31
N CYS A 313 -5.26 0.73 -22.16
CA CYS A 313 -5.54 2.09 -21.71
C CYS A 313 -4.83 3.16 -22.57
N PHE A 314 -3.53 2.99 -22.82
CA PHE A 314 -2.67 4.00 -23.43
C PHE A 314 -2.36 3.77 -24.90
N GLY A 315 -2.70 2.60 -25.46
CA GLY A 315 -2.38 2.26 -26.83
C GLY A 315 -0.87 2.25 -27.10
N ARG A 316 -0.43 2.94 -28.14
CA ARG A 316 1.00 3.04 -28.51
C ARG A 316 1.83 3.83 -27.51
N ASP A 317 1.23 4.75 -26.79
CA ASP A 317 1.93 5.59 -25.82
C ASP A 317 2.38 4.78 -24.59
N ALA A 318 1.77 3.62 -24.32
CA ALA A 318 2.19 2.70 -23.26
C ALA A 318 3.69 2.38 -23.27
N TYR A 319 4.30 2.30 -24.45
CA TYR A 319 5.73 1.97 -24.61
C TYR A 319 6.68 3.12 -24.27
N GLN A 320 6.16 4.35 -24.18
CA GLN A 320 6.94 5.56 -23.90
C GLN A 320 6.85 5.99 -22.43
N ILE A 321 5.81 5.54 -21.72
CA ILE A 321 5.62 5.91 -20.32
C ILE A 321 6.51 5.02 -19.44
N PRO A 322 7.45 5.61 -18.68
CA PRO A 322 8.21 4.85 -17.69
C PRO A 322 7.30 4.41 -16.56
N MET A 323 7.52 3.20 -16.07
CA MET A 323 6.71 2.61 -15.01
C MET A 323 7.56 1.73 -14.10
N SER A 324 7.14 1.53 -12.86
CA SER A 324 7.84 0.60 -11.98
C SER A 324 6.94 0.00 -10.92
N SER A 325 7.39 -1.11 -10.31
CA SER A 325 6.76 -1.72 -9.15
C SER A 325 7.68 -1.69 -7.94
N LEU A 326 7.25 -0.97 -6.91
CA LEU A 326 7.91 -0.92 -5.61
C LEU A 326 7.97 -2.30 -4.92
N LYS A 327 7.07 -3.22 -5.28
CA LYS A 327 7.02 -4.56 -4.67
C LYS A 327 8.28 -5.38 -4.92
N SER A 328 9.07 -5.04 -5.93
CA SER A 328 10.41 -5.63 -6.11
C SER A 328 11.32 -5.43 -4.89
N MET A 329 11.10 -4.35 -4.11
CA MET A 329 11.93 -3.96 -2.96
C MET A 329 11.28 -4.26 -1.60
N ILE A 330 9.96 -4.16 -1.49
CA ILE A 330 9.26 -4.27 -0.20
C ILE A 330 8.40 -5.54 -0.07
N GLY A 331 8.33 -6.36 -1.11
CA GLY A 331 7.33 -7.42 -1.21
C GLY A 331 5.92 -6.86 -1.42
N HIS A 332 4.91 -7.68 -1.21
CA HIS A 332 3.51 -7.32 -1.40
C HIS A 332 2.82 -7.08 -0.05
N PRO A 333 2.67 -5.82 0.41
CA PRO A 333 2.03 -5.49 1.67
C PRO A 333 0.50 -5.47 1.55
N GLN A 334 -0.07 -6.42 0.82
CA GLN A 334 -1.50 -6.67 0.66
C GLN A 334 -2.32 -5.38 0.46
N GLY A 335 -3.29 -5.09 1.32
CA GLY A 335 -4.13 -3.91 1.21
C GLY A 335 -3.41 -2.57 1.36
N ALA A 336 -2.20 -2.53 1.91
CA ALA A 336 -1.39 -1.32 2.03
C ALA A 336 -0.61 -0.98 0.74
N SER A 337 -0.59 -1.88 -0.27
CA SER A 337 0.28 -1.74 -1.45
C SER A 337 -0.01 -0.52 -2.30
N GLY A 338 -1.28 -0.12 -2.43
CA GLY A 338 -1.64 1.08 -3.20
C GLY A 338 -1.07 2.35 -2.59
N ALA A 339 -1.20 2.53 -1.27
CA ALA A 339 -0.64 3.67 -0.55
C ALA A 339 0.90 3.72 -0.65
N ALA A 340 1.57 2.56 -0.59
CA ALA A 340 3.03 2.48 -0.81
C ALA A 340 3.43 3.00 -2.19
N GLY A 341 2.70 2.60 -3.24
CA GLY A 341 2.90 3.08 -4.61
C GLY A 341 2.64 4.59 -4.74
N VAL A 342 1.56 5.09 -4.14
CA VAL A 342 1.22 6.52 -4.15
C VAL A 342 2.31 7.35 -3.46
N VAL A 343 2.76 6.96 -2.26
CA VAL A 343 3.82 7.66 -1.54
C VAL A 343 5.13 7.65 -2.33
N SER A 344 5.50 6.51 -2.93
CA SER A 344 6.69 6.42 -3.79
C SER A 344 6.59 7.33 -5.01
N ALA A 345 5.42 7.41 -5.67
CA ALA A 345 5.20 8.28 -6.81
C ALA A 345 5.27 9.77 -6.42
N ILE A 346 4.68 10.16 -5.27
CA ILE A 346 4.75 11.53 -4.76
C ILE A 346 6.20 11.97 -4.58
N PHE A 347 7.02 11.16 -3.91
CA PHE A 347 8.44 11.51 -3.69
C PHE A 347 9.22 11.49 -5.01
N GLY A 348 8.93 10.54 -5.89
CA GLY A 348 9.54 10.50 -7.23
C GLY A 348 9.27 11.75 -8.05
N MET A 349 8.04 12.24 -8.07
CA MET A 349 7.66 13.48 -8.77
C MET A 349 8.38 14.71 -8.19
N ASN A 350 8.42 14.82 -6.84
CA ASN A 350 9.05 15.96 -6.19
C ASN A 350 10.58 15.99 -6.33
N ASP A 351 11.23 14.82 -6.31
CA ASP A 351 12.68 14.68 -6.50
C ASP A 351 13.12 14.72 -7.98
N GLY A 352 12.16 14.65 -8.91
CA GLY A 352 12.47 14.47 -10.32
C GLY A 352 13.21 13.16 -10.62
N PHE A 353 12.92 12.10 -9.87
CA PHE A 353 13.58 10.81 -9.97
C PHE A 353 12.56 9.66 -9.85
N LEU A 354 12.47 8.82 -10.86
CA LEU A 354 11.57 7.67 -10.88
C LEU A 354 12.29 6.41 -10.40
N PRO A 355 11.74 5.70 -9.38
CA PRO A 355 12.40 4.54 -8.80
C PRO A 355 12.37 3.31 -9.73
N PRO A 356 13.30 2.36 -9.56
CA PRO A 356 13.38 1.17 -10.41
C PRO A 356 12.41 0.07 -9.99
N THR A 357 12.17 -0.87 -10.92
CA THR A 357 11.83 -2.25 -10.61
C THR A 357 13.13 -3.04 -10.56
N ILE A 358 13.55 -3.50 -9.38
CA ILE A 358 14.76 -4.31 -9.24
C ILE A 358 14.51 -5.78 -9.58
N ASN A 359 15.59 -6.57 -9.74
CA ASN A 359 15.54 -7.98 -10.09
C ASN A 359 14.96 -8.27 -11.49
N TYR A 360 14.99 -7.30 -12.38
CA TYR A 360 14.60 -7.47 -13.79
C TYR A 360 15.83 -7.88 -14.59
N GLU A 361 16.02 -9.19 -14.77
CA GLU A 361 17.21 -9.77 -15.40
C GLU A 361 16.89 -10.41 -16.75
N GLU A 362 15.76 -11.10 -16.84
CA GLU A 362 15.30 -11.79 -18.05
C GLU A 362 13.99 -11.17 -18.54
N PRO A 363 14.00 -10.43 -19.64
CA PRO A 363 12.78 -9.86 -20.23
C PRO A 363 11.73 -10.94 -20.56
N ASP A 364 10.48 -10.70 -20.13
CA ASP A 364 9.34 -11.52 -20.55
C ASP A 364 8.68 -10.90 -21.79
N PRO A 365 8.56 -11.64 -22.93
CA PRO A 365 7.90 -11.11 -24.12
C PRO A 365 6.44 -10.68 -23.92
N GLU A 366 5.76 -11.18 -22.91
CA GLU A 366 4.39 -10.79 -22.56
C GLU A 366 4.35 -9.52 -21.67
N CYS A 367 5.52 -9.13 -21.11
CA CYS A 367 5.75 -7.94 -20.30
C CYS A 367 6.81 -7.06 -20.97
N ASP A 368 6.48 -6.40 -22.08
CA ASP A 368 7.40 -5.72 -23.01
C ASP A 368 7.36 -4.17 -22.90
N LEU A 369 6.94 -3.63 -21.73
CA LEU A 369 6.88 -2.19 -21.48
C LEU A 369 8.16 -1.67 -20.78
N ASN A 370 8.22 -0.38 -20.52
CA ASN A 370 9.38 0.25 -19.86
C ASN A 370 9.25 0.24 -18.32
N TYR A 371 9.67 -0.84 -17.67
CA TYR A 371 9.54 -1.03 -16.21
C TYR A 371 10.67 -0.38 -15.39
N ILE A 372 11.48 0.50 -15.94
CA ILE A 372 12.66 1.12 -15.30
C ILE A 372 13.54 0.03 -14.66
N PRO A 373 14.19 -0.83 -15.44
CA PRO A 373 14.86 -2.02 -14.92
C PRO A 373 16.08 -1.68 -14.06
N ASN A 374 16.13 -2.19 -12.84
CA ASN A 374 17.23 -2.25 -11.88
C ASN A 374 17.83 -0.89 -11.43
N ARG A 375 17.69 0.18 -12.19
CA ARG A 375 18.20 1.51 -11.84
C ARG A 375 17.16 2.57 -12.13
N GLY A 376 16.88 3.40 -11.13
CA GLY A 376 16.00 4.54 -11.31
C GLY A 376 16.55 5.55 -12.31
N ILE A 377 15.67 6.41 -12.80
CA ILE A 377 15.99 7.43 -13.82
C ILE A 377 15.65 8.83 -13.35
N ALA A 378 16.49 9.80 -13.68
CA ALA A 378 16.18 11.22 -13.49
C ALA A 378 15.16 11.64 -14.57
N LYS A 379 13.93 11.93 -14.15
CA LYS A 379 12.86 12.41 -15.01
C LYS A 379 11.84 13.19 -14.19
N ALA A 380 11.64 14.44 -14.51
CA ALA A 380 10.54 15.24 -13.95
C ALA A 380 9.23 14.83 -14.63
N VAL A 381 8.20 14.64 -13.82
CA VAL A 381 6.84 14.34 -14.27
C VAL A 381 5.86 15.15 -13.44
N ASP A 382 4.78 15.62 -14.06
CA ASP A 382 3.77 16.42 -13.40
C ASP A 382 2.55 15.60 -12.99
N TYR A 383 2.26 14.52 -13.71
CA TYR A 383 1.15 13.61 -13.41
C TYR A 383 1.61 12.16 -13.36
N SER A 384 1.16 11.45 -12.34
CA SER A 384 1.38 10.01 -12.19
C SER A 384 0.05 9.29 -12.04
N LEU A 385 -0.02 8.07 -12.58
CA LEU A 385 -1.13 7.16 -12.34
C LEU A 385 -0.64 5.99 -11.49
N CYS A 386 -1.31 5.76 -10.35
CA CYS A 386 -1.04 4.66 -9.44
C CYS A 386 -2.11 3.58 -9.65
N ASN A 387 -1.71 2.41 -10.18
CA ASN A 387 -2.60 1.31 -10.47
C ASN A 387 -2.51 0.22 -9.40
N CYS A 388 -3.64 -0.38 -9.05
CA CYS A 388 -3.71 -1.49 -8.11
C CYS A 388 -4.75 -2.52 -8.55
N ILE A 389 -4.38 -3.80 -8.50
CA ILE A 389 -5.22 -4.93 -8.87
C ILE A 389 -5.26 -5.89 -7.69
N GLY A 390 -6.42 -6.45 -7.38
CA GLY A 390 -6.59 -7.28 -6.18
C GLY A 390 -7.31 -8.59 -6.44
N PHE A 391 -7.04 -9.57 -5.58
CA PHE A 391 -7.86 -10.78 -5.50
C PHE A 391 -9.33 -10.42 -5.27
N GLY A 392 -10.23 -11.24 -5.81
CA GLY A 392 -11.66 -10.97 -5.81
C GLY A 392 -12.09 -10.03 -6.94
N SER A 393 -11.27 -9.95 -8.00
CA SER A 393 -11.61 -9.22 -9.22
C SER A 393 -11.73 -7.69 -9.03
N LYS A 394 -10.94 -7.10 -8.14
CA LYS A 394 -11.02 -5.66 -7.82
C LYS A 394 -9.85 -4.91 -8.45
N ASN A 395 -10.16 -3.78 -9.07
CA ASN A 395 -9.20 -2.90 -9.70
C ASN A 395 -9.44 -1.47 -9.26
N SER A 396 -8.38 -0.74 -8.96
CA SER A 396 -8.48 0.69 -8.66
C SER A 396 -7.26 1.46 -9.14
N ALA A 397 -7.48 2.72 -9.50
CA ALA A 397 -6.44 3.61 -9.97
C ALA A 397 -6.65 5.01 -9.41
N LEU A 398 -5.54 5.71 -9.15
CA LEU A 398 -5.53 7.12 -8.75
C LEU A 398 -4.66 7.91 -9.70
N VAL A 399 -5.11 9.09 -10.07
CA VAL A 399 -4.28 10.11 -10.73
C VAL A 399 -3.89 11.16 -9.70
N ILE A 400 -2.59 11.39 -9.60
CA ILE A 400 -2.00 12.42 -8.73
C ILE A 400 -1.18 13.41 -9.56
N ALA A 401 -1.26 14.69 -9.21
CA ALA A 401 -0.40 15.75 -9.74
C ALA A 401 0.69 16.10 -8.74
N ARG A 402 1.83 16.54 -9.24
CA ARG A 402 2.91 17.09 -8.42
C ARG A 402 2.44 18.34 -7.69
N GLY A 403 2.71 18.40 -6.40
CA GLY A 403 2.39 19.56 -5.58
C GLY A 403 3.30 20.76 -5.83
N THR A 404 2.88 21.88 -5.32
CA THR A 404 3.72 23.09 -5.21
C THR A 404 4.32 23.10 -3.80
N LEU A 405 5.56 22.62 -3.67
CA LEU A 405 6.31 22.83 -2.42
C LEU A 405 6.65 24.31 -2.31
N ALA A 406 6.14 24.97 -1.27
CA ALA A 406 6.41 26.38 -0.99
C ALA A 406 7.86 26.60 -0.51
#